data_3805797f46716a5050055e98eaae6783
#
_entry.id   3805797f46716a5050055e98eaae6783
#
_cell.length_a   1.000
_cell.length_b   1.000
_cell.length_c   1.000
_cell.angle_alpha   90.00
_cell.angle_beta   90.00
_cell.angle_gamma   90.00
#
_symmetry.space_group_name_H-M   'P 1'
#
loop_
_entity.id
_entity.type
_entity.pdbx_description
1 polymer ?
#
loop_
_entity_poly.entity_id
_entity_poly.type
_entity_poly.pdbx_seq_one_letter_code
_entity_poly.pdbx_strand_id
1 'polypeptide(L)'
;MKRYRAFIAGNPKSINLQNFRSLVGDYFSDTEVSADINFGIRNFFSAFVQTRRELTAYKPDIIILYQLNLTAFITLLANKRRIPVLAVGVGSDVLLMPKRNFIFGKMLRYILSHSTHYNAGSDYLASQMRLYCPAGIDVMIANLGITPVEPTEKQNIIYSNRLHSPLYRVEFIIKAFANFVRKPVYADWKLVVAGCGREKEFSDLAKALSIGDKVEITGWLTPSQNAEYYAKSMVYVSIPISDGVPASLMEAVSAKCLPVLSNIPAYESLTENGLQAVMLSDEEIGNCDFLGKALTCGTAEMMELNSKFVHTFSDKEINRMRFTDLFDAIFASRKP
;
A
#
# COMPACT_ATOMS: atom_id res chain seq x y z
N MET A 1 21.78 17.56 15.56
CA MET A 1 20.63 18.13 16.31
C MET A 1 19.48 18.29 15.33
N LYS A 2 18.34 17.61 15.57
CA LYS A 2 17.12 17.75 14.77
C LYS A 2 16.63 19.20 14.83
N ARG A 3 16.54 19.88 13.68
CA ARG A 3 16.27 21.34 13.63
C ARG A 3 14.88 21.70 13.14
N TYR A 4 14.20 20.76 12.44
CA TYR A 4 13.01 21.08 11.66
C TYR A 4 11.77 20.45 12.25
N ARG A 5 10.62 21.06 12.05
CA ARG A 5 9.30 20.58 12.45
C ARG A 5 8.44 20.29 11.24
N ALA A 6 7.76 19.15 11.22
CA ALA A 6 6.86 18.76 10.14
C ALA A 6 5.40 18.75 10.58
N PHE A 7 4.52 19.32 9.75
CA PHE A 7 3.08 19.17 9.89
C PHE A 7 2.58 18.16 8.85
N ILE A 8 1.98 17.06 9.31
CA ILE A 8 1.49 15.99 8.45
C ILE A 8 -0.03 16.10 8.34
N ALA A 9 -0.52 16.44 7.16
CA ALA A 9 -1.95 16.49 6.87
C ALA A 9 -2.45 15.13 6.41
N GLY A 10 -3.37 14.53 7.16
CA GLY A 10 -3.94 13.22 6.87
C GLY A 10 -4.86 12.73 8.00
N ASN A 11 -5.43 11.55 7.85
CA ASN A 11 -6.26 10.94 8.91
C ASN A 11 -5.39 10.36 10.03
N PRO A 12 -5.39 10.92 11.26
CA PRO A 12 -4.55 10.46 12.36
C PRO A 12 -4.86 9.02 12.81
N LYS A 13 -6.04 8.50 12.50
CA LYS A 13 -6.43 7.10 12.80
C LYS A 13 -5.95 6.11 11.75
N SER A 14 -5.39 6.58 10.62
CA SER A 14 -4.88 5.72 9.57
C SER A 14 -3.58 5.05 10.00
N ILE A 15 -3.56 3.72 10.00
CA ILE A 15 -2.34 2.90 10.26
C ILE A 15 -1.22 3.28 9.30
N ASN A 16 -1.55 3.49 8.02
CA ASN A 16 -0.55 3.88 7.01
C ASN A 16 0.07 5.24 7.32
N LEU A 17 -0.71 6.23 7.80
CA LEU A 17 -0.17 7.52 8.21
C LEU A 17 0.71 7.38 9.45
N GLN A 18 0.32 6.55 10.42
CA GLN A 18 1.14 6.28 11.61
C GLN A 18 2.46 5.60 11.23
N ASN A 19 2.43 4.63 10.32
CA ASN A 19 3.64 3.99 9.78
C ASN A 19 4.52 4.99 9.04
N PHE A 20 3.94 5.87 8.21
CA PHE A 20 4.67 6.95 7.56
C PHE A 20 5.31 7.90 8.58
N ARG A 21 4.56 8.33 9.59
CA ARG A 21 5.09 9.18 10.67
C ARG A 21 6.25 8.51 11.40
N SER A 22 6.15 7.20 11.67
CA SER A 22 7.24 6.42 12.26
C SER A 22 8.45 6.32 11.34
N LEU A 23 8.25 6.21 10.02
CA LEU A 23 9.33 6.14 9.04
C LEU A 23 10.16 7.42 8.99
N VAL A 24 9.50 8.59 8.99
CA VAL A 24 10.15 9.89 8.78
C VAL A 24 10.38 10.69 10.07
N GLY A 25 9.73 10.30 11.18
CA GLY A 25 9.69 11.08 12.42
C GLY A 25 11.07 11.29 13.06
N ASP A 26 11.98 10.36 12.86
CA ASP A 26 13.35 10.48 13.39
C ASP A 26 14.16 11.60 12.75
N TYR A 27 13.80 12.07 11.58
CA TYR A 27 14.44 13.20 10.92
C TYR A 27 14.08 14.54 11.58
N PHE A 28 12.87 14.70 12.07
CA PHE A 28 12.34 15.93 12.62
C PHE A 28 12.54 16.05 14.14
N SER A 29 12.64 17.29 14.63
CA SER A 29 12.62 17.54 16.07
C SER A 29 11.25 17.27 16.68
N ASP A 30 10.20 17.48 15.88
CA ASP A 30 8.80 17.23 16.23
C ASP A 30 7.95 17.04 14.98
N THR A 31 6.89 16.24 15.10
CA THR A 31 5.89 16.02 14.04
C THR A 31 4.48 16.17 14.60
N GLU A 32 3.72 17.12 14.09
CA GLU A 32 2.30 17.30 14.41
C GLU A 32 1.44 16.74 13.28
N VAL A 33 0.41 15.97 13.61
CA VAL A 33 -0.57 15.47 12.64
C VAL A 33 -1.81 16.36 12.73
N SER A 34 -2.40 16.71 11.58
CA SER A 34 -3.66 17.47 11.53
C SER A 34 -4.74 16.83 12.38
N ALA A 35 -5.56 17.63 13.04
CA ALA A 35 -6.67 17.13 13.82
C ALA A 35 -7.60 16.22 13.00
N ASP A 36 -8.24 15.25 13.67
CA ASP A 36 -9.26 14.39 13.08
C ASP A 36 -10.54 15.22 12.85
N ILE A 37 -10.52 16.00 11.79
CA ILE A 37 -11.68 16.76 11.37
C ILE A 37 -12.47 15.87 10.42
N ASN A 38 -13.73 15.64 10.73
CA ASN A 38 -14.65 14.95 9.85
C ASN A 38 -14.91 15.83 8.62
N PHE A 39 -14.03 15.74 7.60
CA PHE A 39 -14.03 16.58 6.41
C PHE A 39 -15.22 16.23 5.51
N GLY A 40 -16.33 16.93 5.74
CA GLY A 40 -17.44 16.98 4.79
C GLY A 40 -17.52 18.36 4.13
N ILE A 41 -18.17 18.47 3.01
CA ILE A 41 -18.44 19.76 2.33
C ILE A 41 -19.09 20.75 3.30
N ARG A 42 -19.92 20.26 4.23
CA ARG A 42 -20.58 21.11 5.26
C ARG A 42 -19.62 21.72 6.28
N ASN A 43 -18.47 21.10 6.52
CA ASN A 43 -17.48 21.52 7.53
C ASN A 43 -16.25 22.17 6.90
N PHE A 44 -16.26 22.45 5.59
CA PHE A 44 -15.10 22.95 4.85
C PHE A 44 -14.52 24.24 5.48
N PHE A 45 -15.36 25.22 5.79
CA PHE A 45 -14.90 26.50 6.32
C PHE A 45 -14.33 26.38 7.75
N SER A 46 -15.00 25.61 8.61
CA SER A 46 -14.48 25.35 9.97
C SER A 46 -13.17 24.58 9.94
N ALA A 47 -13.04 23.59 9.07
CA ALA A 47 -11.81 22.84 8.85
C ALA A 47 -10.67 23.76 8.37
N PHE A 48 -10.95 24.64 7.41
CA PHE A 48 -9.97 25.61 6.94
C PHE A 48 -9.48 26.55 8.06
N VAL A 49 -10.40 27.12 8.84
CA VAL A 49 -10.04 28.01 9.96
C VAL A 49 -9.23 27.28 11.01
N GLN A 50 -9.62 26.06 11.36
CA GLN A 50 -8.91 25.24 12.33
C GLN A 50 -7.51 24.88 11.84
N THR A 51 -7.35 24.33 10.62
CA THR A 51 -6.05 23.99 10.03
C THR A 51 -5.14 25.21 9.97
N ARG A 52 -5.70 26.40 9.64
CA ARG A 52 -4.93 27.63 9.65
C ARG A 52 -4.43 28.03 11.04
N ARG A 53 -5.25 27.83 12.08
CA ARG A 53 -4.85 28.07 13.47
C ARG A 53 -3.72 27.10 13.88
N GLU A 54 -3.86 25.82 13.56
CA GLU A 54 -2.84 24.80 13.80
C GLU A 54 -1.51 25.16 13.14
N LEU A 55 -1.50 25.44 11.83
CA LEU A 55 -0.29 25.85 11.11
C LEU A 55 0.34 27.14 11.67
N THR A 56 -0.49 28.07 12.15
CA THR A 56 0.00 29.33 12.72
C THR A 56 0.62 29.15 14.10
N ALA A 57 0.04 28.28 14.93
CA ALA A 57 0.52 27.98 16.28
C ALA A 57 1.77 27.08 16.22
N TYR A 58 1.72 26.03 15.42
CA TYR A 58 2.80 25.04 15.33
C TYR A 58 4.03 25.56 14.57
N LYS A 59 3.84 26.41 13.57
CA LYS A 59 4.90 27.01 12.72
C LYS A 59 5.85 25.94 12.15
N PRO A 60 5.34 24.99 11.32
CA PRO A 60 6.18 23.95 10.74
C PRO A 60 7.17 24.52 9.72
N ASP A 61 8.26 23.80 9.51
CA ASP A 61 9.25 24.06 8.45
C ASP A 61 8.89 23.40 7.13
N ILE A 62 8.10 22.32 7.19
CA ILE A 62 7.55 21.60 6.04
C ILE A 62 6.13 21.14 6.33
N ILE A 63 5.29 21.11 5.28
CA ILE A 63 3.97 20.48 5.29
C ILE A 63 4.06 19.20 4.45
N ILE A 64 3.63 18.07 5.00
CA ILE A 64 3.55 16.79 4.29
C ILE A 64 2.07 16.46 4.10
N LEU A 65 1.63 16.36 2.86
CA LEU A 65 0.27 15.97 2.50
C LEU A 65 0.24 14.46 2.29
N TYR A 66 -0.11 13.73 3.35
CA TYR A 66 -0.20 12.27 3.28
C TYR A 66 -1.60 11.86 2.83
N GLN A 67 -1.69 11.33 1.61
CA GLN A 67 -2.93 11.11 0.85
C GLN A 67 -3.53 12.41 0.29
N LEU A 68 -3.65 12.49 -1.05
CA LEU A 68 -3.99 13.72 -1.79
C LEU A 68 -5.52 13.90 -1.91
N ASN A 69 -6.15 14.13 -0.78
CA ASN A 69 -7.60 14.23 -0.62
C ASN A 69 -8.05 15.64 -0.18
N LEU A 70 -9.29 15.75 0.31
CA LEU A 70 -9.85 17.02 0.77
C LEU A 70 -9.05 17.63 1.93
N THR A 71 -8.49 16.83 2.84
CA THR A 71 -7.61 17.31 3.92
C THR A 71 -6.38 18.00 3.35
N ALA A 72 -5.72 17.38 2.37
CA ALA A 72 -4.57 17.93 1.67
C ALA A 72 -4.92 19.27 0.99
N PHE A 73 -6.06 19.33 0.30
CA PHE A 73 -6.54 20.53 -0.38
C PHE A 73 -6.78 21.69 0.60
N ILE A 74 -7.46 21.45 1.71
CA ILE A 74 -7.72 22.46 2.76
C ILE A 74 -6.42 22.94 3.39
N THR A 75 -5.47 22.03 3.65
CA THR A 75 -4.17 22.36 4.22
C THR A 75 -3.38 23.29 3.30
N LEU A 76 -3.40 23.04 2.00
CA LEU A 76 -2.78 23.92 1.01
C LEU A 76 -3.40 25.31 0.99
N LEU A 77 -4.72 25.41 0.98
CA LEU A 77 -5.42 26.70 1.06
C LEU A 77 -5.06 27.46 2.34
N ALA A 78 -4.83 26.76 3.43
CA ALA A 78 -4.43 27.36 4.72
C ALA A 78 -2.95 27.76 4.76
N ASN A 79 -2.09 27.27 3.87
CA ASN A 79 -0.65 27.54 3.81
C ASN A 79 -0.34 28.93 3.22
N LYS A 80 -0.66 30.00 3.93
CA LYS A 80 -0.37 31.38 3.49
C LYS A 80 1.09 31.80 3.63
N ARG A 81 1.89 31.06 4.40
CA ARG A 81 3.32 31.36 4.63
C ARG A 81 4.23 30.76 3.55
N ARG A 82 3.68 30.10 2.53
CA ARG A 82 4.42 29.42 1.46
C ARG A 82 5.47 28.43 2.02
N ILE A 83 5.11 27.73 3.09
CA ILE A 83 5.91 26.65 3.63
C ILE A 83 6.04 25.58 2.53
N PRO A 84 7.24 24.94 2.32
CA PRO A 84 7.37 23.85 1.36
C PRO A 84 6.38 22.74 1.64
N VAL A 85 5.92 22.13 0.57
CA VAL A 85 4.91 21.08 0.62
C VAL A 85 5.42 19.84 -0.08
N LEU A 86 5.47 18.72 0.63
CA LEU A 86 5.66 17.39 0.07
C LEU A 86 4.30 16.75 -0.15
N ALA A 87 3.95 16.45 -1.40
CA ALA A 87 2.76 15.69 -1.76
C ALA A 87 3.09 14.20 -1.82
N VAL A 88 2.45 13.39 -0.97
CA VAL A 88 2.63 11.93 -0.91
C VAL A 88 1.39 11.24 -1.47
N GLY A 89 1.52 10.66 -2.67
CA GLY A 89 0.51 9.81 -3.29
C GLY A 89 0.52 8.42 -2.66
N VAL A 90 -0.65 7.95 -2.20
CA VAL A 90 -0.77 6.67 -1.47
C VAL A 90 -1.32 5.55 -2.35
N GLY A 91 -2.19 5.88 -3.32
CA GLY A 91 -2.81 4.93 -4.25
C GLY A 91 -4.20 5.36 -4.68
N SER A 92 -5.24 5.08 -3.93
CA SER A 92 -6.63 5.37 -4.32
C SER A 92 -6.91 6.85 -4.60
N ASP A 93 -6.18 7.74 -3.95
CA ASP A 93 -6.23 9.20 -4.12
C ASP A 93 -5.78 9.65 -5.52
N VAL A 94 -4.88 8.91 -6.14
CA VAL A 94 -4.36 9.16 -7.50
C VAL A 94 -5.00 8.22 -8.53
N LEU A 95 -5.18 6.93 -8.18
CA LEU A 95 -5.61 5.90 -9.14
C LEU A 95 -7.13 5.82 -9.33
N LEU A 96 -7.90 6.04 -8.27
CA LEU A 96 -9.34 5.78 -8.27
C LEU A 96 -10.18 7.06 -8.15
N MET A 97 -9.87 7.93 -7.18
CA MET A 97 -10.69 9.10 -6.87
C MET A 97 -10.84 10.06 -8.05
N PRO A 98 -9.78 10.40 -8.81
CA PRO A 98 -9.90 11.32 -9.96
C PRO A 98 -10.77 10.76 -11.10
N LYS A 99 -10.85 9.42 -11.22
CA LYS A 99 -11.67 8.74 -12.24
C LYS A 99 -13.15 8.67 -11.85
N ARG A 100 -13.47 8.74 -10.56
CA ARG A 100 -14.86 8.70 -10.06
C ARG A 100 -15.61 10.01 -10.30
N ASN A 101 -14.90 11.15 -10.22
CA ASN A 101 -15.54 12.48 -10.36
C ASN A 101 -14.48 13.50 -10.82
N PHE A 102 -14.83 14.31 -11.82
CA PHE A 102 -13.95 15.34 -12.37
C PHE A 102 -13.53 16.41 -11.34
N ILE A 103 -14.33 16.62 -10.29
CA ILE A 103 -13.99 17.55 -9.19
C ILE A 103 -12.75 17.04 -8.45
N PHE A 104 -12.68 15.75 -8.18
CA PHE A 104 -11.49 15.15 -7.56
C PHE A 104 -10.27 15.27 -8.46
N GLY A 105 -10.42 15.11 -9.78
CA GLY A 105 -9.33 15.34 -10.73
C GLY A 105 -8.83 16.79 -10.73
N LYS A 106 -9.73 17.77 -10.68
CA LYS A 106 -9.37 19.18 -10.53
C LYS A 106 -8.70 19.47 -9.18
N MET A 107 -9.21 18.89 -8.12
CA MET A 107 -8.63 19.02 -6.77
C MET A 107 -7.22 18.43 -6.71
N LEU A 108 -7.01 17.23 -7.26
CA LEU A 108 -5.70 16.60 -7.33
C LEU A 108 -4.72 17.48 -8.14
N ARG A 109 -5.13 17.98 -9.31
CA ARG A 109 -4.33 18.89 -10.12
C ARG A 109 -3.96 20.15 -9.35
N TYR A 110 -4.90 20.74 -8.60
CA TYR A 110 -4.62 21.89 -7.76
C TYR A 110 -3.60 21.56 -6.67
N ILE A 111 -3.78 20.43 -5.95
CA ILE A 111 -2.85 19.98 -4.91
C ILE A 111 -1.43 19.85 -5.49
N LEU A 112 -1.30 19.15 -6.60
CA LEU A 112 0.00 18.88 -7.20
C LEU A 112 0.64 20.15 -7.79
N SER A 113 -0.12 21.04 -8.40
CA SER A 113 0.41 22.31 -8.93
C SER A 113 0.83 23.32 -7.86
N HIS A 114 0.40 23.14 -6.60
CA HIS A 114 0.77 24.00 -5.47
C HIS A 114 1.68 23.30 -4.45
N SER A 115 2.11 22.07 -4.73
CA SER A 115 3.13 21.37 -3.98
C SER A 115 4.52 21.66 -4.54
N THR A 116 5.55 21.54 -3.72
CA THR A 116 6.94 21.81 -4.11
C THR A 116 7.75 20.56 -4.34
N HIS A 117 7.38 19.46 -3.70
CA HIS A 117 8.04 18.16 -3.79
C HIS A 117 6.99 17.06 -3.84
N TYR A 118 7.37 15.90 -4.42
CA TYR A 118 6.44 14.84 -4.75
C TYR A 118 7.03 13.47 -4.41
N ASN A 119 6.18 12.59 -3.88
CA ASN A 119 6.53 11.22 -3.60
C ASN A 119 5.41 10.28 -4.04
N ALA A 120 5.80 9.14 -4.59
CA ALA A 120 4.93 8.02 -4.90
C ALA A 120 5.56 6.70 -4.43
N GLY A 121 4.74 5.73 -4.05
CA GLY A 121 5.21 4.43 -3.57
C GLY A 121 5.76 3.51 -4.67
N SER A 122 5.53 3.82 -5.96
CA SER A 122 5.99 3.04 -7.11
C SER A 122 6.08 3.90 -8.37
N ASP A 123 6.78 3.38 -9.39
CA ASP A 123 6.89 4.01 -10.71
C ASP A 123 5.53 4.16 -11.38
N TYR A 124 4.66 3.15 -11.26
CA TYR A 124 3.29 3.23 -11.77
C TYR A 124 2.52 4.38 -11.13
N LEU A 125 2.54 4.48 -9.79
CA LEU A 125 1.85 5.57 -9.10
C LEU A 125 2.44 6.93 -9.47
N ALA A 126 3.76 7.04 -9.61
CA ALA A 126 4.44 8.26 -10.05
C ALA A 126 4.01 8.65 -11.48
N SER A 127 3.94 7.68 -12.40
CA SER A 127 3.46 7.93 -13.78
C SER A 127 2.04 8.48 -13.79
N GLN A 128 1.15 7.93 -12.97
CA GLN A 128 -0.23 8.41 -12.83
C GLN A 128 -0.32 9.79 -12.17
N MET A 129 0.54 10.08 -11.17
CA MET A 129 0.64 11.42 -10.58
C MET A 129 1.08 12.46 -11.63
N ARG A 130 2.06 12.15 -12.48
CA ARG A 130 2.56 13.06 -13.52
C ARG A 130 1.48 13.53 -14.49
N LEU A 131 0.39 12.77 -14.69
CA LEU A 131 -0.75 13.20 -15.52
C LEU A 131 -1.49 14.42 -14.95
N TYR A 132 -1.33 14.69 -13.66
CA TYR A 132 -1.96 15.81 -12.94
C TYR A 132 -0.97 16.89 -12.52
N CYS A 133 0.31 16.64 -12.65
CA CYS A 133 1.38 17.56 -12.27
C CYS A 133 1.70 18.57 -13.38
N PRO A 134 2.35 19.70 -13.05
CA PRO A 134 3.07 20.50 -14.06
C PRO A 134 4.12 19.65 -14.79
N ALA A 135 4.45 20.04 -16.03
CA ALA A 135 5.46 19.34 -16.81
C ALA A 135 6.86 19.44 -16.15
N GLY A 136 7.64 18.35 -16.27
CA GLY A 136 9.06 18.33 -15.87
C GLY A 136 9.31 18.19 -14.38
N ILE A 137 8.31 17.81 -13.57
CA ILE A 137 8.54 17.56 -12.14
C ILE A 137 9.17 16.18 -11.89
N ASP A 138 10.06 16.15 -10.92
CA ASP A 138 10.59 14.91 -10.37
C ASP A 138 9.69 14.37 -9.26
N VAL A 139 9.41 13.06 -9.31
CA VAL A 139 8.62 12.35 -8.28
C VAL A 139 9.53 11.31 -7.67
N MET A 140 9.89 11.48 -6.42
CA MET A 140 10.69 10.51 -5.68
C MET A 140 9.92 9.21 -5.50
N ILE A 141 10.57 8.09 -5.81
CA ILE A 141 10.00 6.75 -5.59
C ILE A 141 10.47 6.22 -4.23
N ALA A 142 9.56 6.20 -3.28
CA ALA A 142 9.77 5.58 -1.98
C ALA A 142 8.42 5.19 -1.36
N ASN A 143 8.32 3.97 -0.84
CA ASN A 143 7.15 3.47 -0.13
C ASN A 143 7.39 3.43 1.38
N LEU A 144 6.43 2.90 2.15
CA LEU A 144 6.56 2.82 3.61
C LEU A 144 7.65 1.85 4.06
N GLY A 145 8.09 0.99 3.16
CA GLY A 145 8.99 -0.10 3.49
C GLY A 145 8.33 -1.17 4.36
N ILE A 146 9.01 -2.30 4.45
CA ILE A 146 8.67 -3.39 5.35
C ILE A 146 9.88 -3.76 6.18
N THR A 147 9.66 -4.43 7.31
CA THR A 147 10.68 -5.25 7.94
C THR A 147 10.59 -6.63 7.29
N PRO A 148 11.66 -7.14 6.64
CA PRO A 148 11.63 -8.46 6.02
C PRO A 148 11.21 -9.55 7.00
N VAL A 149 10.47 -10.52 6.51
CA VAL A 149 10.04 -11.69 7.27
C VAL A 149 10.96 -12.86 6.92
N GLU A 150 11.62 -13.41 7.92
CA GLU A 150 12.48 -14.58 7.73
C GLU A 150 11.63 -15.82 7.44
N PRO A 151 11.92 -16.58 6.38
CA PRO A 151 11.20 -17.81 6.07
C PRO A 151 11.51 -18.93 7.08
N THR A 152 10.51 -19.71 7.40
CA THR A 152 10.68 -21.00 8.11
C THR A 152 10.54 -22.18 7.13
N GLU A 153 10.53 -23.40 7.62
CA GLU A 153 10.16 -24.55 6.81
C GLU A 153 8.78 -24.37 6.17
N LYS A 154 8.72 -24.43 4.85
CA LYS A 154 7.51 -24.16 4.10
C LYS A 154 6.51 -25.33 4.22
N GLN A 155 5.27 -24.98 4.46
CA GLN A 155 4.14 -25.90 4.56
C GLN A 155 3.24 -25.75 3.32
N ASN A 156 2.44 -26.74 3.04
CA ASN A 156 1.44 -26.74 1.96
C ASN A 156 0.28 -25.77 2.30
N ILE A 157 0.61 -24.48 2.46
CA ILE A 157 -0.33 -23.41 2.80
C ILE A 157 -0.35 -22.38 1.67
N ILE A 158 -1.58 -22.07 1.22
CA ILE A 158 -1.89 -20.90 0.42
C ILE A 158 -2.40 -19.83 1.38
N TYR A 159 -1.79 -18.65 1.35
CA TYR A 159 -2.13 -17.53 2.24
C TYR A 159 -2.64 -16.32 1.46
N SER A 160 -3.68 -15.68 1.98
CA SER A 160 -4.19 -14.39 1.49
C SER A 160 -4.67 -13.56 2.66
N ASN A 161 -4.18 -12.31 2.81
CA ASN A 161 -4.54 -11.42 3.91
C ASN A 161 -5.02 -10.06 3.40
N ARG A 162 -6.09 -10.09 2.64
CA ARG A 162 -6.70 -8.88 2.07
C ARG A 162 -8.05 -8.60 2.72
N LEU A 163 -8.46 -7.32 2.77
CA LEU A 163 -9.80 -6.97 3.23
C LEU A 163 -10.87 -7.75 2.45
N HIS A 164 -11.90 -8.21 3.13
CA HIS A 164 -12.99 -8.98 2.56
C HIS A 164 -13.98 -8.08 1.78
N SER A 165 -13.46 -7.25 0.87
CA SER A 165 -14.28 -6.42 -0.02
C SER A 165 -14.25 -6.96 -1.45
N PRO A 166 -15.23 -6.62 -2.30
CA PRO A 166 -15.24 -7.03 -3.71
C PRO A 166 -13.98 -6.61 -4.49
N LEU A 167 -13.29 -5.57 -4.04
CA LEU A 167 -12.06 -5.09 -4.64
C LEU A 167 -10.96 -6.18 -4.67
N TYR A 168 -10.91 -7.04 -3.64
CA TYR A 168 -9.84 -8.04 -3.45
C TYR A 168 -10.20 -9.45 -3.92
N ARG A 169 -11.42 -9.68 -4.36
CA ARG A 169 -11.87 -10.92 -5.03
C ARG A 169 -11.58 -12.22 -4.26
N VAL A 170 -11.63 -12.18 -2.92
CA VAL A 170 -11.30 -13.31 -2.04
C VAL A 170 -12.16 -14.55 -2.31
N GLU A 171 -13.42 -14.38 -2.71
CA GLU A 171 -14.30 -15.48 -3.10
C GLU A 171 -13.77 -16.32 -4.27
N PHE A 172 -13.02 -15.72 -5.21
CA PHE A 172 -12.39 -16.46 -6.32
C PHE A 172 -11.20 -17.28 -5.82
N ILE A 173 -10.48 -16.80 -4.79
CA ILE A 173 -9.39 -17.57 -4.16
C ILE A 173 -9.96 -18.83 -3.52
N ILE A 174 -11.07 -18.71 -2.77
CA ILE A 174 -11.73 -19.88 -2.12
C ILE A 174 -12.26 -20.86 -3.16
N LYS A 175 -12.88 -20.40 -4.26
CA LYS A 175 -13.35 -21.26 -5.35
C LYS A 175 -12.18 -21.95 -6.07
N ALA A 176 -11.10 -21.24 -6.34
CA ALA A 176 -9.91 -21.82 -6.95
C ALA A 176 -9.26 -22.87 -6.05
N PHE A 177 -9.23 -22.63 -4.75
CA PHE A 177 -8.74 -23.61 -3.78
C PHE A 177 -9.63 -24.86 -3.74
N ALA A 178 -10.95 -24.73 -3.85
CA ALA A 178 -11.84 -25.89 -3.91
C ALA A 178 -11.56 -26.77 -5.15
N ASN A 179 -11.30 -26.18 -6.32
CA ASN A 179 -10.92 -26.92 -7.52
C ASN A 179 -9.53 -27.56 -7.39
N PHE A 180 -8.62 -26.86 -6.74
CA PHE A 180 -7.24 -27.29 -6.53
C PHE A 180 -7.16 -28.51 -5.59
N VAL A 181 -7.79 -28.46 -4.41
CA VAL A 181 -7.68 -29.48 -3.36
C VAL A 181 -8.46 -30.77 -3.68
N ARG A 182 -9.34 -30.76 -4.69
CA ARG A 182 -10.01 -31.95 -5.21
C ARG A 182 -9.05 -32.90 -5.96
N LYS A 183 -7.93 -32.37 -6.46
CA LYS A 183 -6.90 -33.19 -7.12
C LYS A 183 -6.11 -33.92 -6.02
N PRO A 184 -6.01 -35.30 -6.05
CA PRO A 184 -5.42 -36.06 -4.95
C PRO A 184 -4.01 -35.61 -4.53
N VAL A 185 -3.21 -35.13 -5.48
CA VAL A 185 -1.84 -34.65 -5.23
C VAL A 185 -1.78 -33.39 -4.36
N TYR A 186 -2.89 -32.70 -4.20
CA TYR A 186 -2.99 -31.47 -3.40
C TYR A 186 -3.94 -31.64 -2.20
N ALA A 187 -4.31 -32.86 -1.85
CA ALA A 187 -5.32 -33.12 -0.84
C ALA A 187 -4.91 -32.70 0.59
N ASP A 188 -3.63 -32.53 0.86
CA ASP A 188 -3.06 -32.10 2.16
C ASP A 188 -2.89 -30.59 2.30
N TRP A 189 -3.19 -29.84 1.23
CA TRP A 189 -3.05 -28.39 1.25
C TRP A 189 -4.13 -27.69 2.09
N LYS A 190 -3.78 -26.53 2.63
CA LYS A 190 -4.67 -25.64 3.39
C LYS A 190 -4.70 -24.26 2.77
N LEU A 191 -5.85 -23.60 2.89
CA LEU A 191 -6.01 -22.17 2.57
C LEU A 191 -6.22 -21.40 3.86
N VAL A 192 -5.44 -20.35 4.07
CA VAL A 192 -5.64 -19.41 5.16
C VAL A 192 -6.02 -18.06 4.57
N VAL A 193 -7.18 -17.56 4.98
CA VAL A 193 -7.72 -16.26 4.59
C VAL A 193 -7.80 -15.36 5.81
N ALA A 194 -6.92 -14.38 5.87
CA ALA A 194 -6.92 -13.35 6.90
C ALA A 194 -7.54 -12.04 6.37
N GLY A 195 -8.07 -11.24 7.28
CA GLY A 195 -8.76 -9.99 6.96
C GLY A 195 -10.17 -9.97 7.55
N CYS A 196 -10.88 -8.88 7.34
CA CYS A 196 -12.22 -8.71 7.92
C CYS A 196 -13.23 -8.13 6.93
N GLY A 197 -14.52 -8.32 7.25
CA GLY A 197 -15.67 -7.74 6.57
C GLY A 197 -16.69 -8.75 6.06
N ARG A 198 -16.30 -10.01 5.72
CA ARG A 198 -17.19 -11.05 5.19
C ARG A 198 -16.81 -12.45 5.70
N GLU A 199 -16.29 -12.56 6.92
CA GLU A 199 -15.72 -13.78 7.49
C GLU A 199 -16.75 -14.92 7.49
N LYS A 200 -17.98 -14.62 7.96
CA LYS A 200 -19.07 -15.60 7.99
C LYS A 200 -19.43 -16.09 6.59
N GLU A 201 -19.55 -15.18 5.64
CA GLU A 201 -19.90 -15.50 4.25
C GLU A 201 -18.85 -16.42 3.61
N PHE A 202 -17.56 -16.15 3.83
CA PHE A 202 -16.48 -16.97 3.30
C PHE A 202 -16.38 -18.33 4.00
N SER A 203 -16.66 -18.41 5.30
CA SER A 203 -16.79 -19.68 6.00
C SER A 203 -17.96 -20.52 5.46
N ASP A 204 -19.12 -19.89 5.21
CA ASP A 204 -20.29 -20.55 4.65
C ASP A 204 -20.01 -21.01 3.19
N LEU A 205 -19.29 -20.21 2.39
CA LEU A 205 -18.85 -20.59 1.04
C LEU A 205 -17.91 -21.81 1.07
N ALA A 206 -16.93 -21.85 1.97
CA ALA A 206 -16.02 -22.98 2.11
C ALA A 206 -16.75 -24.27 2.47
N LYS A 207 -17.74 -24.20 3.38
CA LYS A 207 -18.61 -25.34 3.74
C LYS A 207 -19.45 -25.79 2.55
N ALA A 208 -20.08 -24.87 1.81
CA ALA A 208 -20.89 -25.19 0.63
C ALA A 208 -20.06 -25.87 -0.49
N LEU A 209 -18.76 -25.56 -0.57
CA LEU A 209 -17.82 -26.19 -1.49
C LEU A 209 -17.19 -27.48 -0.95
N SER A 210 -17.58 -27.94 0.25
CA SER A 210 -17.08 -29.15 0.94
C SER A 210 -15.58 -29.12 1.23
N ILE A 211 -15.05 -27.94 1.57
CA ILE A 211 -13.64 -27.70 1.91
C ILE A 211 -13.47 -26.96 3.26
N GLY A 212 -14.51 -26.92 4.08
CA GLY A 212 -14.52 -26.15 5.33
C GLY A 212 -13.45 -26.56 6.35
N ASP A 213 -13.04 -27.83 6.33
CA ASP A 213 -11.96 -28.40 7.15
C ASP A 213 -10.53 -28.02 6.68
N LYS A 214 -10.42 -27.51 5.46
CA LYS A 214 -9.15 -27.13 4.81
C LYS A 214 -8.98 -25.60 4.66
N VAL A 215 -10.01 -24.83 5.00
CA VAL A 215 -10.01 -23.36 4.90
C VAL A 215 -10.13 -22.75 6.30
N GLU A 216 -9.12 -21.99 6.67
CA GLU A 216 -9.09 -21.21 7.90
C GLU A 216 -9.41 -19.75 7.59
N ILE A 217 -10.50 -19.21 8.15
CA ILE A 217 -10.85 -17.77 8.09
C ILE A 217 -10.48 -17.15 9.44
N THR A 218 -9.36 -16.44 9.50
CA THR A 218 -8.78 -15.99 10.79
C THR A 218 -9.35 -14.68 11.31
N GLY A 219 -10.05 -13.88 10.47
CA GLY A 219 -10.32 -12.50 10.79
C GLY A 219 -9.07 -11.63 10.74
N TRP A 220 -9.09 -10.53 11.48
CA TRP A 220 -7.94 -9.60 11.53
C TRP A 220 -6.80 -10.19 12.36
N LEU A 221 -5.59 -10.17 11.80
CA LEU A 221 -4.37 -10.63 12.45
C LEU A 221 -3.47 -9.44 12.84
N THR A 222 -2.73 -9.61 13.93
CA THR A 222 -1.63 -8.69 14.27
C THR A 222 -0.47 -8.82 13.29
N PRO A 223 0.44 -7.84 13.21
CA PRO A 223 1.65 -7.95 12.38
C PRO A 223 2.48 -9.21 12.66
N SER A 224 2.63 -9.59 13.93
CA SER A 224 3.37 -10.81 14.31
C SER A 224 2.69 -12.08 13.81
N GLN A 225 1.37 -12.19 13.95
CA GLN A 225 0.60 -13.33 13.44
C GLN A 225 0.64 -13.41 11.91
N ASN A 226 0.57 -12.27 11.21
CA ASN A 226 0.76 -12.24 9.76
C ASN A 226 2.17 -12.74 9.38
N ALA A 227 3.21 -12.29 10.08
CA ALA A 227 4.58 -12.73 9.83
C ALA A 227 4.75 -14.25 9.98
N GLU A 228 4.11 -14.87 10.97
CA GLU A 228 4.11 -16.33 11.15
C GLU A 228 3.46 -17.07 9.95
N TYR A 229 2.35 -16.53 9.41
CA TYR A 229 1.72 -17.11 8.23
C TYR A 229 2.57 -16.93 6.97
N TYR A 230 3.15 -15.76 6.75
CA TYR A 230 4.08 -15.57 5.62
C TYR A 230 5.28 -16.50 5.72
N ALA A 231 5.91 -16.61 6.92
CA ALA A 231 7.10 -17.41 7.12
C ALA A 231 6.91 -18.87 6.68
N LYS A 232 5.78 -19.48 7.04
CA LYS A 232 5.47 -20.90 6.78
C LYS A 232 4.69 -21.18 5.48
N SER A 233 4.04 -20.18 4.86
CA SER A 233 3.22 -20.40 3.66
C SER A 233 4.07 -20.55 2.41
N MET A 234 3.71 -21.49 1.55
CA MET A 234 4.37 -21.71 0.26
C MET A 234 3.90 -20.71 -0.79
N VAL A 235 2.63 -20.35 -0.80
CA VAL A 235 2.01 -19.50 -1.81
C VAL A 235 1.32 -18.30 -1.14
N TYR A 236 1.49 -17.12 -1.71
CA TYR A 236 0.71 -15.92 -1.37
C TYR A 236 -0.15 -15.49 -2.54
N VAL A 237 -1.46 -15.35 -2.32
CA VAL A 237 -2.41 -14.96 -3.37
C VAL A 237 -2.99 -13.59 -3.10
N SER A 238 -2.83 -12.67 -4.05
CA SER A 238 -3.46 -11.34 -4.03
C SER A 238 -3.94 -10.97 -5.43
N ILE A 239 -5.26 -11.00 -5.64
CA ILE A 239 -5.88 -10.80 -6.96
C ILE A 239 -6.86 -9.62 -7.01
N PRO A 240 -6.46 -8.41 -6.55
CA PRO A 240 -7.33 -7.24 -6.56
C PRO A 240 -7.68 -6.77 -7.97
N ILE A 241 -8.75 -5.96 -8.09
CA ILE A 241 -9.11 -5.22 -9.31
C ILE A 241 -8.22 -3.98 -9.47
N SER A 242 -7.76 -3.42 -8.36
CA SER A 242 -6.86 -2.26 -8.33
C SER A 242 -6.09 -2.25 -7.01
N ASP A 243 -4.83 -1.93 -7.08
CA ASP A 243 -3.96 -1.76 -5.90
C ASP A 243 -2.83 -0.75 -6.20
N GLY A 244 -2.08 -0.41 -5.15
CA GLY A 244 -0.80 0.30 -5.25
C GLY A 244 0.37 -0.67 -5.02
N VAL A 245 1.20 -0.36 -4.01
CA VAL A 245 2.24 -1.28 -3.50
C VAL A 245 1.79 -1.81 -2.14
N PRO A 246 1.21 -3.02 -2.07
CA PRO A 246 0.77 -3.57 -0.80
C PRO A 246 1.95 -4.07 0.02
N ALA A 247 2.08 -3.60 1.27
CA ALA A 247 3.09 -4.11 2.22
C ALA A 247 2.99 -5.62 2.38
N SER A 248 1.76 -6.16 2.42
CA SER A 248 1.50 -7.59 2.54
C SER A 248 2.11 -8.44 1.41
N LEU A 249 2.16 -7.93 0.17
CA LEU A 249 2.86 -8.59 -0.92
C LEU A 249 4.37 -8.59 -0.69
N MET A 250 4.92 -7.45 -0.27
CA MET A 250 6.36 -7.34 -0.01
C MET A 250 6.79 -8.22 1.17
N GLU A 251 5.99 -8.29 2.23
CA GLU A 251 6.20 -9.17 3.37
C GLU A 251 6.16 -10.66 2.97
N ALA A 252 5.17 -11.07 2.18
CA ALA A 252 5.07 -12.44 1.68
C ALA A 252 6.24 -12.82 0.79
N VAL A 253 6.65 -11.90 -0.09
CA VAL A 253 7.80 -12.10 -1.01
C VAL A 253 9.11 -12.17 -0.22
N SER A 254 9.30 -11.32 0.80
CA SER A 254 10.49 -11.40 1.67
C SER A 254 10.58 -12.75 2.39
N ALA A 255 9.44 -13.30 2.79
CA ALA A 255 9.34 -14.62 3.38
C ALA A 255 9.45 -15.78 2.37
N LYS A 256 9.81 -15.53 1.10
CA LYS A 256 9.92 -16.53 0.03
C LYS A 256 8.62 -17.27 -0.29
N CYS A 257 7.46 -16.61 -0.13
CA CYS A 257 6.21 -17.12 -0.70
C CYS A 257 6.21 -16.94 -2.22
N LEU A 258 5.65 -17.91 -2.95
CA LEU A 258 5.34 -17.76 -4.38
C LEU A 258 4.20 -16.75 -4.56
N PRO A 259 4.42 -15.58 -5.16
CA PRO A 259 3.36 -14.62 -5.36
C PRO A 259 2.51 -14.96 -6.58
N VAL A 260 1.19 -15.08 -6.37
CA VAL A 260 0.18 -15.28 -7.42
C VAL A 260 -0.72 -14.05 -7.43
N LEU A 261 -0.67 -13.27 -8.49
CA LEU A 261 -1.18 -11.91 -8.56
C LEU A 261 -2.11 -11.70 -9.76
N SER A 262 -3.09 -10.82 -9.62
CA SER A 262 -3.85 -10.33 -10.79
C SER A 262 -2.98 -9.49 -11.71
N ASN A 263 -3.22 -9.59 -13.01
CA ASN A 263 -2.54 -8.77 -14.01
C ASN A 263 -3.16 -7.36 -14.06
N ILE A 264 -2.73 -6.51 -13.12
CA ILE A 264 -3.11 -5.09 -13.04
C ILE A 264 -1.89 -4.20 -13.26
N PRO A 265 -2.06 -2.97 -13.81
CA PRO A 265 -0.92 -2.12 -14.17
C PRO A 265 0.06 -1.84 -13.03
N ALA A 266 -0.43 -1.79 -11.77
CA ALA A 266 0.45 -1.61 -10.61
C ALA A 266 1.38 -2.82 -10.40
N TYR A 267 0.90 -4.04 -10.61
CA TYR A 267 1.70 -5.26 -10.45
C TYR A 267 2.57 -5.54 -11.67
N GLU A 268 2.08 -5.22 -12.89
CA GLU A 268 2.91 -5.22 -14.10
C GLU A 268 4.15 -4.33 -13.90
N SER A 269 3.96 -3.10 -13.42
CA SER A 269 5.08 -2.21 -13.11
C SER A 269 6.06 -2.78 -12.08
N LEU A 270 5.59 -3.54 -11.08
CA LEU A 270 6.49 -4.21 -10.13
C LEU A 270 7.28 -5.33 -10.82
N THR A 271 6.66 -6.09 -11.74
CA THR A 271 7.36 -7.15 -12.48
C THR A 271 8.36 -6.60 -13.49
N GLU A 272 8.05 -5.50 -14.15
CA GLU A 272 8.99 -4.76 -15.00
C GLU A 272 10.22 -4.26 -14.21
N ASN A 273 10.05 -3.95 -12.92
CA ASN A 273 11.12 -3.54 -12.02
C ASN A 273 11.82 -4.71 -11.31
N GLY A 274 11.50 -5.97 -11.66
CA GLY A 274 12.24 -7.15 -11.22
C GLY A 274 11.51 -8.10 -10.27
N LEU A 275 10.28 -7.79 -9.82
CA LEU A 275 9.48 -8.75 -9.07
C LEU A 275 9.13 -9.94 -9.95
N GLN A 276 9.37 -11.15 -9.47
CA GLN A 276 8.97 -12.37 -10.13
C GLN A 276 7.65 -12.88 -9.54
N ALA A 277 6.61 -13.01 -10.35
CA ALA A 277 5.27 -13.44 -9.90
C ALA A 277 4.53 -14.24 -10.97
N VAL A 278 3.59 -15.06 -10.56
CA VAL A 278 2.62 -15.67 -11.47
C VAL A 278 1.49 -14.66 -11.67
N MET A 279 1.41 -14.09 -12.87
CA MET A 279 0.41 -13.10 -13.23
C MET A 279 -0.82 -13.75 -13.83
N LEU A 280 -2.01 -13.39 -13.34
CA LEU A 280 -3.29 -13.95 -13.75
C LEU A 280 -4.15 -12.91 -14.46
N SER A 281 -4.65 -13.24 -15.64
CA SER A 281 -5.69 -12.48 -16.32
C SER A 281 -7.04 -12.58 -15.59
N ASP A 282 -7.95 -11.66 -15.87
CA ASP A 282 -9.32 -11.71 -15.32
C ASP A 282 -10.06 -12.99 -15.75
N GLU A 283 -9.78 -13.52 -16.94
CA GLU A 283 -10.32 -14.79 -17.42
C GLU A 283 -9.81 -15.97 -16.59
N GLU A 284 -8.50 -16.08 -16.33
CA GLU A 284 -7.92 -17.12 -15.49
C GLU A 284 -8.47 -17.07 -14.05
N ILE A 285 -8.63 -15.87 -13.50
CA ILE A 285 -9.26 -15.68 -12.19
C ILE A 285 -10.71 -16.15 -12.20
N GLY A 286 -11.48 -15.79 -13.24
CA GLY A 286 -12.88 -16.18 -13.40
C GLY A 286 -13.06 -17.71 -13.53
N ASN A 287 -12.12 -18.40 -14.17
CA ASN A 287 -12.14 -19.86 -14.34
C ASN A 287 -11.80 -20.62 -13.05
N CYS A 288 -11.22 -19.96 -12.05
CA CYS A 288 -10.89 -20.56 -10.74
C CYS A 288 -10.07 -21.88 -10.81
N ASP A 289 -9.15 -22.04 -11.78
CA ASP A 289 -8.26 -23.23 -11.90
C ASP A 289 -6.78 -22.84 -12.07
N PHE A 290 -6.34 -21.77 -11.40
CA PHE A 290 -5.02 -21.20 -11.59
C PHE A 290 -3.96 -21.75 -10.59
N LEU A 291 -4.36 -22.30 -9.43
CA LEU A 291 -3.41 -22.62 -8.35
C LEU A 291 -2.45 -23.76 -8.72
N GLY A 292 -2.95 -24.81 -9.39
CA GLY A 292 -2.10 -25.91 -9.81
C GLY A 292 -1.06 -25.48 -10.85
N LYS A 293 -1.44 -24.67 -11.82
CA LYS A 293 -0.54 -24.07 -12.81
C LYS A 293 0.48 -23.14 -12.13
N ALA A 294 0.05 -22.34 -11.17
CA ALA A 294 0.93 -21.42 -10.45
C ALA A 294 2.09 -22.15 -9.76
N LEU A 295 1.82 -23.28 -9.11
CA LEU A 295 2.87 -24.07 -8.43
C LEU A 295 3.96 -24.59 -9.38
N THR A 296 3.61 -24.91 -10.63
CA THR A 296 4.61 -25.39 -11.62
C THR A 296 5.52 -24.26 -12.13
N CYS A 297 5.15 -23.01 -11.92
CA CYS A 297 5.94 -21.84 -12.30
C CYS A 297 6.94 -21.41 -11.23
N GLY A 298 6.76 -21.83 -9.97
CA GLY A 298 7.60 -21.40 -8.85
C GLY A 298 8.96 -22.09 -8.87
N THR A 299 10.05 -21.30 -8.89
CA THR A 299 11.43 -21.81 -8.85
C THR A 299 12.21 -21.21 -7.68
N ALA A 300 13.26 -21.91 -7.22
CA ALA A 300 14.15 -21.40 -6.19
C ALA A 300 14.85 -20.10 -6.64
N GLU A 301 15.21 -19.99 -7.92
CA GLU A 301 15.80 -18.80 -8.51
C GLU A 301 14.86 -17.60 -8.41
N MET A 302 13.57 -17.79 -8.72
CA MET A 302 12.53 -16.77 -8.58
C MET A 302 12.46 -16.22 -7.15
N MET A 303 12.52 -17.10 -6.13
CA MET A 303 12.49 -16.69 -4.73
C MET A 303 13.73 -15.87 -4.34
N GLU A 304 14.89 -16.20 -4.87
CA GLU A 304 16.13 -15.48 -4.61
C GLU A 304 16.13 -14.09 -5.28
N LEU A 305 15.65 -13.99 -6.52
CA LEU A 305 15.48 -12.70 -7.21
C LEU A 305 14.49 -11.80 -6.48
N ASN A 306 13.42 -12.37 -5.98
CA ASN A 306 12.41 -11.67 -5.19
C ASN A 306 12.97 -11.13 -3.86
N SER A 307 13.84 -11.85 -3.19
CA SER A 307 14.51 -11.36 -1.97
C SER A 307 15.34 -10.11 -2.26
N LYS A 308 16.10 -10.11 -3.37
CA LYS A 308 16.88 -8.95 -3.80
C LYS A 308 15.99 -7.77 -4.18
N PHE A 309 14.89 -8.03 -4.89
CA PHE A 309 13.92 -7.01 -5.26
C PHE A 309 13.35 -6.32 -4.01
N VAL A 310 12.87 -7.09 -3.02
CA VAL A 310 12.31 -6.53 -1.78
C VAL A 310 13.33 -5.70 -1.03
N HIS A 311 14.57 -6.18 -0.89
CA HIS A 311 15.63 -5.44 -0.23
C HIS A 311 15.87 -4.07 -0.87
N THR A 312 15.91 -4.00 -2.20
CA THR A 312 16.14 -2.73 -2.90
C THR A 312 14.91 -1.82 -2.92
N PHE A 313 13.71 -2.39 -3.09
CA PHE A 313 12.50 -1.64 -3.35
C PHE A 313 11.71 -1.29 -2.09
N SER A 314 11.59 -2.22 -1.15
CA SER A 314 10.70 -2.12 0.01
C SER A 314 11.38 -2.28 1.36
N ASP A 315 12.70 -2.30 1.44
CA ASP A 315 13.39 -2.25 2.73
C ASP A 315 13.10 -0.93 3.44
N LYS A 316 12.74 -1.02 4.72
CA LYS A 316 12.31 0.15 5.51
C LYS A 316 13.43 1.15 5.72
N GLU A 317 14.65 0.69 5.96
CA GLU A 317 15.80 1.57 6.21
C GLU A 317 16.24 2.26 4.91
N ILE A 318 16.22 1.56 3.78
CA ILE A 318 16.51 2.15 2.48
C ILE A 318 15.48 3.24 2.13
N ASN A 319 14.19 2.98 2.37
CA ASN A 319 13.17 4.01 2.13
C ASN A 319 13.29 5.17 3.13
N ARG A 320 13.67 4.92 4.38
CA ARG A 320 13.99 5.99 5.35
C ARG A 320 15.13 6.87 4.87
N MET A 321 16.20 6.29 4.34
CA MET A 321 17.32 7.04 3.77
C MET A 321 16.87 7.91 2.59
N ARG A 322 16.05 7.40 1.67
CA ARG A 322 15.51 8.18 0.55
C ARG A 322 14.72 9.41 1.02
N PHE A 323 13.89 9.26 2.06
CA PHE A 323 13.17 10.41 2.65
C PHE A 323 14.15 11.38 3.35
N THR A 324 15.18 10.87 4.02
CA THR A 324 16.22 11.70 4.65
C THR A 324 16.92 12.55 3.60
N ASP A 325 17.38 11.95 2.51
CA ASP A 325 18.06 12.65 1.40
C ASP A 325 17.14 13.72 0.77
N LEU A 326 15.85 13.41 0.59
CA LEU A 326 14.87 14.37 0.11
C LEU A 326 14.74 15.57 1.06
N PHE A 327 14.61 15.34 2.37
CA PHE A 327 14.49 16.41 3.35
C PHE A 327 15.78 17.24 3.44
N ASP A 328 16.94 16.61 3.37
CA ASP A 328 18.23 17.33 3.33
C ASP A 328 18.31 18.24 2.10
N ALA A 329 17.89 17.79 0.93
CA ALA A 329 17.83 18.59 -0.27
C ALA A 329 16.83 19.78 -0.13
N ILE A 330 15.64 19.54 0.45
CA ILE A 330 14.62 20.57 0.70
C ILE A 330 15.19 21.69 1.60
N PHE A 331 15.88 21.32 2.67
CA PHE A 331 16.37 22.29 3.64
C PHE A 331 17.72 22.90 3.28
N ALA A 332 18.57 22.24 2.47
CA ALA A 332 19.78 22.81 1.92
C ALA A 332 19.50 23.98 0.97
N SER A 333 18.44 23.88 0.15
CA SER A 333 18.02 24.94 -0.77
C SER A 333 17.48 26.20 -0.08
N ARG A 334 17.28 26.17 1.23
CA ARG A 334 16.77 27.27 2.08
C ARG A 334 17.84 28.00 2.87
N LYS A 335 19.10 27.58 2.81
CA LYS A 335 20.16 28.40 3.43
C LYS A 335 20.33 29.66 2.60
N PRO A 336 20.30 30.83 3.23
CA PRO A 336 20.37 32.11 2.55
C PRO A 336 21.67 32.30 1.78
#